data_c01b32d0e642e58f5a343c4c9a670209
#
_entry.id   c01b32d0e642e58f5a343c4c9a670209
#
_cell.length_a   1.000
_cell.length_b   1.000
_cell.length_c   1.000
_cell.angle_alpha   90.00
_cell.angle_beta   90.00
_cell.angle_gamma   90.00
#
_symmetry.space_group_name_H-M   'P 1'
#
loop_
_entity.id
_entity.type
_entity.pdbx_description
1 polymer ?
#
loop_
_entity_poly.entity_id
_entity_poly.type
_entity_poly.pdbx_seq_one_letter_code
_entity_poly.pdbx_strand_id
1 'polypeptide(L)'
;MSISRRMFRIMIGLALVGLFAPLLAACGPVAPAAPAEIVLGTALPLTGGQAREGGYFKKGYELAIKEINDAGGVMVKEYNKKIPIKLILYDDKSDNTTSVQLYEKLVNEDKVHALLGGYGTPLISSHTVAPEKYQVPYVNGGGATGEIYARNMKYIFGMLASIEKLAHTLMDWMAAQQDAGKLKKPVKIAVVGENTSHGKEFRKGVQDKTKAAPDRFQVVIDEPFELNLKDADQLLQKVKGANADVFLADARIADYTTIHRRYTEMGLSHLIVSYGPRGTEKAARDALGAAADYIVSCNWWSADIPTQEAKAFAEKYQKAYNEPAEWFHALAYETARVMAKAIETAGTLDKVKVRDALAKTDMKNSLVVGGRVWFEANGQINNDYVMMQNLPGGKLGLIYPKTVATTEAVVPIPKK
;
A
#
# COMPACT_ATOMS: atom_id res chain seq x y z
N MET A 1 -75.25 -36.60 55.32
CA MET A 1 -74.61 -36.90 54.04
C MET A 1 -73.16 -36.48 54.10
N SER A 2 -72.23 -37.49 54.20
CA SER A 2 -70.80 -37.31 54.42
C SER A 2 -70.14 -37.19 53.06
N ILE A 3 -69.60 -36.03 52.75
CA ILE A 3 -68.68 -35.84 51.59
C ILE A 3 -67.26 -36.06 52.12
N SER A 4 -66.66 -37.10 51.51
CA SER A 4 -65.40 -37.72 51.92
C SER A 4 -64.21 -36.76 51.88
N ARG A 5 -63.47 -36.67 52.99
CA ARG A 5 -62.21 -35.96 53.19
C ARG A 5 -61.08 -36.37 52.18
N ARG A 6 -61.33 -37.31 51.27
CA ARG A 6 -60.33 -37.78 50.26
C ARG A 6 -60.29 -36.90 49.00
N MET A 7 -61.40 -36.19 48.62
CA MET A 7 -61.39 -35.36 47.41
C MET A 7 -60.70 -33.99 47.60
N PHE A 8 -60.63 -33.52 48.84
CA PHE A 8 -59.99 -32.22 49.15
C PHE A 8 -58.43 -32.27 49.13
N ARG A 9 -57.85 -33.45 49.28
CA ARG A 9 -56.37 -33.65 49.23
C ARG A 9 -55.83 -33.78 47.81
N ILE A 10 -56.65 -34.11 46.82
CA ILE A 10 -56.24 -34.29 45.42
C ILE A 10 -56.27 -32.94 44.68
N MET A 11 -57.11 -32.00 45.07
CA MET A 11 -57.17 -30.67 44.47
C MET A 11 -56.07 -29.71 44.90
N ILE A 12 -55.44 -29.93 46.10
CA ILE A 12 -54.30 -29.12 46.55
C ILE A 12 -52.96 -29.60 45.95
N GLY A 13 -52.89 -30.88 45.56
CA GLY A 13 -51.68 -31.44 44.91
C GLY A 13 -51.48 -31.03 43.46
N LEU A 14 -52.58 -30.67 42.73
CA LEU A 14 -52.50 -30.24 41.32
C LEU A 14 -52.29 -28.73 41.16
N ALA A 15 -52.57 -27.91 42.20
CA ALA A 15 -52.32 -26.48 42.14
C ALA A 15 -50.88 -26.05 42.41
N LEU A 16 -50.03 -26.93 42.99
CA LEU A 16 -48.64 -26.66 43.34
C LEU A 16 -47.64 -27.10 42.25
N VAL A 17 -48.05 -27.91 41.27
CA VAL A 17 -47.19 -28.34 40.16
C VAL A 17 -47.25 -27.35 38.96
N GLY A 18 -48.26 -26.52 38.91
CA GLY A 18 -48.43 -25.53 37.83
C GLY A 18 -47.63 -24.23 37.97
N LEU A 19 -46.99 -23.92 39.12
CA LEU A 19 -46.31 -22.65 39.39
C LEU A 19 -44.76 -22.74 39.27
N PHE A 20 -44.19 -23.91 38.94
CA PHE A 20 -42.73 -24.06 38.81
C PHE A 20 -42.23 -24.28 37.38
N ALA A 21 -43.07 -24.15 36.36
CA ALA A 21 -42.75 -24.45 34.98
C ALA A 21 -42.33 -23.26 34.07
N PRO A 22 -42.28 -21.97 34.45
CA PRO A 22 -41.80 -20.96 33.55
C PRO A 22 -40.41 -20.35 33.86
N LEU A 23 -39.57 -20.97 34.71
CA LEU A 23 -38.24 -20.39 35.05
C LEU A 23 -37.05 -21.02 34.34
N LEU A 24 -37.27 -21.96 33.42
CA LEU A 24 -36.17 -22.67 32.71
C LEU A 24 -36.02 -22.26 31.23
N ALA A 25 -36.72 -21.23 30.76
CA ALA A 25 -36.71 -20.85 29.35
C ALA A 25 -35.98 -19.53 29.04
N ALA A 26 -35.08 -19.05 29.89
CA ALA A 26 -34.38 -17.76 29.67
C ALA A 26 -32.85 -17.83 29.75
N CYS A 27 -32.23 -19.01 29.57
CA CYS A 27 -30.80 -19.08 29.28
C CYS A 27 -30.58 -19.39 27.79
N GLY A 28 -31.00 -18.47 26.92
CA GLY A 28 -30.36 -18.38 25.61
C GLY A 28 -28.86 -18.09 25.81
N PRO A 29 -27.99 -18.54 24.88
CA PRO A 29 -26.59 -18.24 24.97
C PRO A 29 -26.42 -16.72 25.13
N VAL A 30 -25.87 -16.31 26.27
CA VAL A 30 -25.51 -14.91 26.49
C VAL A 30 -24.53 -14.53 25.38
N ALA A 31 -24.94 -13.63 24.51
CA ALA A 31 -24.03 -13.11 23.47
C ALA A 31 -22.75 -12.61 24.16
N PRO A 32 -21.57 -12.95 23.63
CA PRO A 32 -20.32 -12.51 24.24
C PRO A 32 -20.32 -10.99 24.36
N ALA A 33 -19.78 -10.47 25.46
CA ALA A 33 -19.71 -9.03 25.67
C ALA A 33 -18.82 -8.38 24.60
N ALA A 34 -19.32 -7.31 23.98
CA ALA A 34 -18.53 -6.59 23.00
C ALA A 34 -17.25 -6.02 23.64
N PRO A 35 -16.08 -6.12 22.99
CA PRO A 35 -14.90 -5.44 23.47
C PRO A 35 -15.10 -3.92 23.44
N ALA A 36 -14.33 -3.20 24.26
CA ALA A 36 -14.40 -1.73 24.30
C ALA A 36 -13.84 -1.12 23.00
N GLU A 37 -12.82 -1.76 22.42
CA GLU A 37 -12.10 -1.27 21.24
C GLU A 37 -11.73 -2.44 20.31
N ILE A 38 -11.68 -2.17 19.00
CA ILE A 38 -11.01 -3.02 18.02
C ILE A 38 -9.54 -2.61 18.00
N VAL A 39 -8.65 -3.49 18.47
CA VAL A 39 -7.23 -3.19 18.53
C VAL A 39 -6.57 -3.59 17.22
N LEU A 40 -6.05 -2.61 16.48
CA LEU A 40 -5.18 -2.81 15.32
C LEU A 40 -3.73 -2.55 15.74
N GLY A 41 -2.79 -3.31 15.16
CA GLY A 41 -1.37 -3.17 15.43
C GLY A 41 -0.56 -2.85 14.19
N THR A 42 0.51 -2.06 14.34
CA THR A 42 1.51 -1.81 13.30
C THR A 42 2.87 -1.49 13.89
N ALA A 43 3.94 -1.77 13.15
CA ALA A 43 5.26 -1.21 13.38
C ALA A 43 5.67 -0.43 12.13
N LEU A 44 6.15 0.80 12.33
CA LEU A 44 6.56 1.72 11.27
C LEU A 44 8.01 2.15 11.50
N PRO A 45 8.80 2.42 10.45
CA PRO A 45 10.12 3.01 10.59
C PRO A 45 10.00 4.50 10.96
N LEU A 46 9.79 4.82 12.23
CA LEU A 46 9.68 6.21 12.70
C LEU A 46 11.04 6.85 12.95
N THR A 47 12.09 6.04 13.06
CA THR A 47 13.49 6.45 13.12
C THR A 47 14.32 5.65 12.11
N GLY A 48 15.58 6.08 11.89
CA GLY A 48 16.46 5.44 10.91
C GLY A 48 16.25 5.92 9.48
N GLY A 49 16.72 5.14 8.51
CA GLY A 49 16.82 5.55 7.09
C GLY A 49 15.50 5.75 6.35
N GLN A 50 14.38 5.28 6.90
CA GLN A 50 13.04 5.37 6.31
C GLN A 50 12.05 6.17 7.18
N ALA A 51 12.57 6.99 8.12
CA ALA A 51 11.77 7.71 9.11
C ALA A 51 10.73 8.65 8.48
N ARG A 52 11.07 9.28 7.37
CA ARG A 52 10.15 10.17 6.64
C ARG A 52 8.92 9.41 6.16
N GLU A 53 9.13 8.30 5.46
CA GLU A 53 8.06 7.48 4.89
C GLU A 53 7.23 6.82 6.00
N GLY A 54 7.86 6.35 7.07
CA GLY A 54 7.18 5.86 8.26
C GLY A 54 6.26 6.92 8.89
N GLY A 55 6.74 8.16 8.96
CA GLY A 55 5.93 9.32 9.41
C GLY A 55 4.72 9.59 8.50
N TYR A 56 4.87 9.41 7.20
CA TYR A 56 3.78 9.55 6.24
C TYR A 56 2.72 8.45 6.42
N PHE A 57 3.14 7.20 6.60
CA PHE A 57 2.23 6.10 6.89
C PHE A 57 1.46 6.32 8.20
N LYS A 58 2.14 6.79 9.25
CA LYS A 58 1.51 7.14 10.53
C LYS A 58 0.36 8.12 10.34
N LYS A 59 0.59 9.24 9.65
CA LYS A 59 -0.44 10.26 9.38
C LYS A 59 -1.63 9.68 8.60
N GLY A 60 -1.38 8.84 7.59
CA GLY A 60 -2.43 8.18 6.83
C GLY A 60 -3.31 7.27 7.70
N TYR A 61 -2.70 6.43 8.54
CA TYR A 61 -3.42 5.55 9.47
C TYR A 61 -4.22 6.34 10.50
N GLU A 62 -3.60 7.34 11.13
CA GLU A 62 -4.25 8.17 12.15
C GLU A 62 -5.47 8.91 11.58
N LEU A 63 -5.36 9.46 10.36
CA LEU A 63 -6.48 10.14 9.71
C LEU A 63 -7.64 9.21 9.42
N ALA A 64 -7.38 8.02 8.88
CA ALA A 64 -8.42 7.03 8.58
C ALA A 64 -9.12 6.55 9.86
N ILE A 65 -8.34 6.21 10.89
CA ILE A 65 -8.87 5.70 12.15
C ILE A 65 -9.67 6.77 12.87
N LYS A 66 -9.19 8.02 12.87
CA LYS A 66 -9.94 9.14 13.44
C LYS A 66 -11.32 9.28 12.76
N GLU A 67 -11.35 9.26 11.43
CA GLU A 67 -12.61 9.41 10.66
C GLU A 67 -13.58 8.25 10.93
N ILE A 68 -13.08 7.01 10.99
CA ILE A 68 -13.89 5.84 11.34
C ILE A 68 -14.46 5.98 12.75
N ASN A 69 -13.67 6.44 13.71
CA ASN A 69 -14.09 6.62 15.10
C ASN A 69 -15.06 7.78 15.27
N ASP A 70 -14.86 8.89 14.56
CA ASP A 70 -15.79 10.02 14.53
C ASP A 70 -17.17 9.62 13.98
N ALA A 71 -17.21 8.61 13.07
CA ALA A 71 -18.44 8.00 12.57
C ALA A 71 -19.05 6.95 13.53
N GLY A 72 -18.47 6.81 14.72
CA GLY A 72 -18.90 5.90 15.78
C GLY A 72 -18.20 4.56 15.80
N GLY A 73 -17.20 4.31 14.94
CA GLY A 73 -16.46 3.06 14.85
C GLY A 73 -16.98 2.09 13.80
N VAL A 74 -16.46 0.86 13.82
CA VAL A 74 -16.79 -0.22 12.88
C VAL A 74 -17.99 -1.01 13.41
N MET A 75 -19.00 -1.25 12.57
CA MET A 75 -20.14 -2.10 12.91
C MET A 75 -19.70 -3.58 12.96
N VAL A 76 -19.82 -4.19 14.14
CA VAL A 76 -19.55 -5.62 14.35
C VAL A 76 -20.88 -6.31 14.66
N LYS A 77 -21.43 -7.04 13.69
CA LYS A 77 -22.77 -7.65 13.75
C LYS A 77 -22.93 -8.62 14.90
N GLU A 78 -21.87 -9.38 15.23
CA GLU A 78 -21.84 -10.33 16.34
C GLU A 78 -22.27 -9.67 17.67
N TYR A 79 -21.91 -8.41 17.87
CA TYR A 79 -22.23 -7.63 19.05
C TYR A 79 -23.39 -6.64 18.82
N ASN A 80 -23.89 -6.53 17.59
CA ASN A 80 -24.85 -5.52 17.16
C ASN A 80 -24.44 -4.10 17.58
N LYS A 81 -23.15 -3.77 17.46
CA LYS A 81 -22.56 -2.53 17.99
C LYS A 81 -21.49 -1.97 17.05
N LYS A 82 -21.42 -0.64 16.97
CA LYS A 82 -20.24 0.04 16.46
C LYS A 82 -19.17 0.11 17.54
N ILE A 83 -17.96 -0.29 17.21
CA ILE A 83 -16.82 -0.38 18.13
C ILE A 83 -15.69 0.49 17.57
N PRO A 84 -15.13 1.42 18.35
CA PRO A 84 -14.04 2.27 17.92
C PRO A 84 -12.75 1.46 17.73
N ILE A 85 -11.87 1.94 16.85
CA ILE A 85 -10.56 1.37 16.61
C ILE A 85 -9.52 2.04 17.51
N LYS A 86 -8.68 1.24 18.15
CA LYS A 86 -7.45 1.65 18.80
C LYS A 86 -6.26 1.17 17.99
N LEU A 87 -5.30 2.06 17.68
CA LEU A 87 -4.05 1.70 17.01
C LEU A 87 -2.92 1.59 18.04
N ILE A 88 -2.29 0.42 18.08
CA ILE A 88 -0.98 0.24 18.73
C ILE A 88 0.08 0.38 17.66
N LEU A 89 0.99 1.33 17.85
CA LEU A 89 2.02 1.68 16.89
C LEU A 89 3.39 1.67 17.56
N TYR A 90 4.33 0.93 16.99
CA TYR A 90 5.72 0.84 17.42
C TYR A 90 6.68 1.41 16.37
N ASP A 91 7.88 1.78 16.80
CA ASP A 91 8.98 2.18 15.93
C ASP A 91 9.90 0.98 15.67
N ASP A 92 9.97 0.51 14.41
CA ASP A 92 10.86 -0.57 14.01
C ASP A 92 12.29 -0.10 13.67
N LYS A 93 12.54 1.20 13.78
CA LYS A 93 13.86 1.84 13.58
C LYS A 93 14.48 1.58 12.20
N SER A 94 13.66 1.25 11.21
CA SER A 94 14.11 0.82 9.87
C SER A 94 14.96 -0.47 9.90
N ASP A 95 14.76 -1.32 10.92
CA ASP A 95 15.51 -2.55 11.13
C ASP A 95 14.63 -3.79 11.00
N ASN A 96 15.05 -4.75 10.16
CA ASN A 96 14.27 -5.94 9.84
C ASN A 96 14.03 -6.83 11.07
N THR A 97 15.03 -7.00 11.92
CA THR A 97 14.95 -7.86 13.11
C THR A 97 13.99 -7.25 14.14
N THR A 98 14.14 -5.96 14.40
CA THR A 98 13.24 -5.20 15.27
C THR A 98 11.81 -5.26 14.76
N SER A 99 11.59 -5.11 13.46
CA SER A 99 10.26 -5.18 12.84
C SER A 99 9.60 -6.54 13.11
N VAL A 100 10.31 -7.65 12.90
CA VAL A 100 9.78 -9.00 13.19
C VAL A 100 9.39 -9.15 14.66
N GLN A 101 10.28 -8.75 15.58
CA GLN A 101 10.04 -8.84 17.03
C GLN A 101 8.80 -8.01 17.44
N LEU A 102 8.61 -6.83 16.88
CA LEU A 102 7.46 -5.98 17.17
C LEU A 102 6.15 -6.55 16.63
N TYR A 103 6.14 -7.18 15.46
CA TYR A 103 4.94 -7.87 14.97
C TYR A 103 4.62 -9.12 15.80
N GLU A 104 5.61 -9.86 16.28
CA GLU A 104 5.39 -10.95 17.24
C GLU A 104 4.85 -10.43 18.58
N LYS A 105 5.35 -9.30 19.08
CA LYS A 105 4.86 -8.62 20.29
C LYS A 105 3.40 -8.19 20.14
N LEU A 106 3.04 -7.51 19.04
CA LEU A 106 1.67 -7.09 18.75
C LEU A 106 0.68 -8.27 18.81
N VAL A 107 1.10 -9.43 18.32
CA VAL A 107 0.25 -10.63 18.33
C VAL A 107 0.20 -11.29 19.69
N ASN A 108 1.36 -11.53 20.32
CA ASN A 108 1.49 -12.40 21.48
C ASN A 108 1.26 -11.68 22.82
N GLU A 109 1.64 -10.40 22.91
CA GLU A 109 1.50 -9.61 24.13
C GLU A 109 0.32 -8.65 24.06
N ASP A 110 0.23 -7.86 23.01
CA ASP A 110 -0.81 -6.84 22.84
C ASP A 110 -2.16 -7.43 22.37
N LYS A 111 -2.17 -8.69 21.89
CA LYS A 111 -3.37 -9.44 21.48
C LYS A 111 -4.22 -8.71 20.45
N VAL A 112 -3.60 -8.08 19.46
CA VAL A 112 -4.30 -7.34 18.41
C VAL A 112 -5.28 -8.22 17.63
N HIS A 113 -6.38 -7.62 17.16
CA HIS A 113 -7.39 -8.31 16.36
C HIS A 113 -6.94 -8.43 14.89
N ALA A 114 -6.23 -7.42 14.38
CA ALA A 114 -5.67 -7.41 13.03
C ALA A 114 -4.44 -6.50 12.96
N LEU A 115 -3.67 -6.61 11.86
CA LEU A 115 -2.42 -5.92 11.65
C LEU A 115 -2.47 -5.04 10.41
N LEU A 116 -1.89 -3.85 10.51
CA LEU A 116 -1.58 -2.98 9.39
C LEU A 116 -0.09 -3.07 9.07
N GLY A 117 0.26 -2.98 7.79
CA GLY A 117 1.64 -3.09 7.35
C GLY A 117 2.48 -1.86 7.66
N GLY A 118 3.79 -2.08 7.69
CA GLY A 118 4.78 -1.02 7.76
C GLY A 118 5.10 -0.42 6.40
N TYR A 119 6.32 0.08 6.25
CA TYR A 119 6.85 0.63 5.02
C TYR A 119 8.20 0.02 4.65
N GLY A 120 8.38 -0.20 3.36
CA GLY A 120 9.62 -0.71 2.77
C GLY A 120 9.61 -2.23 2.56
N THR A 121 9.82 -2.64 1.31
CA THR A 121 9.77 -4.06 0.91
C THR A 121 10.61 -4.98 1.81
N PRO A 122 11.88 -4.66 2.17
CA PRO A 122 12.67 -5.55 3.03
C PRO A 122 12.07 -5.76 4.41
N LEU A 123 11.56 -4.68 5.05
CA LEU A 123 10.91 -4.75 6.36
C LEU A 123 9.65 -5.62 6.29
N ILE A 124 8.78 -5.35 5.30
CA ILE A 124 7.54 -6.09 5.11
C ILE A 124 7.80 -7.55 4.78
N SER A 125 8.73 -7.84 3.90
CA SER A 125 9.12 -9.22 3.57
C SER A 125 9.56 -10.00 4.82
N SER A 126 10.28 -9.34 5.72
CA SER A 126 10.76 -9.95 6.97
C SER A 126 9.63 -10.21 7.96
N HIS A 127 8.81 -9.21 8.27
CA HIS A 127 7.83 -9.34 9.36
C HIS A 127 6.54 -10.06 8.98
N THR A 128 6.22 -10.23 7.68
CA THR A 128 5.02 -10.98 7.25
C THR A 128 5.02 -12.45 7.68
N VAL A 129 6.15 -12.99 8.15
CA VAL A 129 6.20 -14.32 8.76
C VAL A 129 5.37 -14.40 10.05
N ALA A 130 5.29 -13.31 10.83
CA ALA A 130 4.55 -13.30 12.09
C ALA A 130 3.03 -13.35 11.89
N PRO A 131 2.36 -12.46 11.11
CA PRO A 131 0.93 -12.58 10.86
C PRO A 131 0.53 -13.91 10.22
N GLU A 132 1.32 -14.48 9.33
CA GLU A 132 1.03 -15.80 8.75
C GLU A 132 1.16 -16.92 9.79
N LYS A 133 2.24 -16.96 10.55
CA LYS A 133 2.50 -17.97 11.62
C LYS A 133 1.39 -17.99 12.67
N TYR A 134 0.93 -16.81 13.08
CA TYR A 134 -0.08 -16.66 14.14
C TYR A 134 -1.50 -16.48 13.62
N GLN A 135 -1.70 -16.61 12.33
CA GLN A 135 -3.01 -16.49 11.66
C GLN A 135 -3.76 -15.20 11.99
N VAL A 136 -3.06 -14.05 11.93
CA VAL A 136 -3.64 -12.73 12.16
C VAL A 136 -3.79 -11.99 10.83
N PRO A 137 -5.00 -11.50 10.46
CA PRO A 137 -5.21 -10.77 9.22
C PRO A 137 -4.28 -9.55 9.13
N TYR A 138 -3.64 -9.38 7.99
CA TYR A 138 -2.67 -8.33 7.76
C TYR A 138 -2.89 -7.69 6.39
N VAL A 139 -3.00 -6.37 6.35
CA VAL A 139 -3.05 -5.59 5.11
C VAL A 139 -1.92 -4.57 5.10
N ASN A 140 -1.15 -4.49 4.01
CA ASN A 140 -0.07 -3.53 3.89
C ASN A 140 -0.24 -2.60 2.68
N GLY A 141 0.19 -1.35 2.84
CA GLY A 141 0.25 -0.34 1.78
C GLY A 141 1.67 0.08 1.41
N GLY A 142 2.71 -0.60 1.92
CA GLY A 142 4.10 -0.13 1.79
C GLY A 142 5.11 -1.12 1.19
N GLY A 143 4.69 -2.33 0.84
CA GLY A 143 5.53 -3.37 0.22
C GLY A 143 4.93 -3.89 -1.07
N ALA A 144 5.62 -3.69 -2.19
CA ALA A 144 5.06 -3.91 -3.53
C ALA A 144 5.64 -5.13 -4.26
N THR A 145 6.78 -5.68 -3.82
CA THR A 145 7.44 -6.78 -4.53
C THR A 145 6.58 -8.03 -4.58
N GLY A 146 6.41 -8.59 -5.77
CA GLY A 146 5.68 -9.85 -5.99
C GLY A 146 6.23 -11.03 -5.19
N GLU A 147 7.53 -11.02 -4.87
CA GLU A 147 8.21 -12.00 -4.02
C GLU A 147 7.51 -12.20 -2.66
N ILE A 148 6.94 -11.14 -2.05
CA ILE A 148 6.21 -11.23 -0.79
C ILE A 148 5.01 -12.16 -0.95
N TYR A 149 4.27 -12.02 -2.05
CA TYR A 149 3.01 -12.71 -2.31
C TYR A 149 3.20 -14.07 -3.00
N ALA A 150 4.35 -14.30 -3.66
CA ALA A 150 4.73 -15.58 -4.23
C ALA A 150 4.90 -16.71 -3.18
N ARG A 151 5.01 -16.33 -1.90
CA ARG A 151 5.12 -17.28 -0.78
C ARG A 151 3.79 -17.99 -0.45
N ASN A 152 2.70 -17.67 -1.15
CA ASN A 152 1.35 -18.24 -0.97
C ASN A 152 0.81 -18.13 0.46
N MET A 153 1.10 -17.03 1.13
CA MET A 153 0.61 -16.71 2.48
C MET A 153 -0.88 -16.39 2.42
N LYS A 154 -1.65 -16.90 3.39
CA LYS A 154 -3.10 -16.77 3.41
C LYS A 154 -3.61 -15.55 4.16
N TYR A 155 -2.81 -15.03 5.09
CA TYR A 155 -3.21 -13.92 5.97
C TYR A 155 -2.64 -12.56 5.53
N ILE A 156 -1.91 -12.54 4.41
CA ILE A 156 -1.18 -11.37 3.92
C ILE A 156 -1.87 -10.78 2.69
N PHE A 157 -2.24 -9.50 2.77
CA PHE A 157 -2.87 -8.75 1.69
C PHE A 157 -2.09 -7.47 1.42
N GLY A 158 -1.97 -7.08 0.15
CA GLY A 158 -1.16 -5.93 -0.26
C GLY A 158 -1.90 -4.97 -1.17
N MET A 159 -1.84 -3.70 -0.82
CA MET A 159 -2.49 -2.58 -1.52
C MET A 159 -1.64 -1.99 -2.64
N LEU A 160 -0.48 -2.54 -2.91
CA LEU A 160 0.42 -2.13 -4.00
C LEU A 160 0.48 -3.22 -5.06
N ALA A 161 0.20 -2.87 -6.31
CA ALA A 161 0.54 -3.73 -7.44
C ALA A 161 2.06 -3.92 -7.53
N SER A 162 2.52 -4.97 -8.22
CA SER A 162 3.93 -5.38 -8.23
C SER A 162 4.85 -4.37 -8.92
N ILE A 163 6.12 -4.36 -8.51
CA ILE A 163 7.15 -3.52 -9.16
C ILE A 163 7.42 -3.97 -10.60
N GLU A 164 7.24 -5.25 -10.90
CA GLU A 164 7.28 -5.75 -12.26
C GLU A 164 6.21 -5.06 -13.14
N LYS A 165 4.96 -4.96 -12.64
CA LYS A 165 3.88 -4.24 -13.34
C LYS A 165 4.19 -2.75 -13.47
N LEU A 166 4.86 -2.13 -12.49
CA LEU A 166 5.32 -0.74 -12.59
C LEU A 166 6.27 -0.57 -13.77
N ALA A 167 7.30 -1.43 -13.86
CA ALA A 167 8.24 -1.40 -14.98
C ALA A 167 7.53 -1.66 -16.32
N HIS A 168 6.59 -2.62 -16.35
CA HIS A 168 5.79 -2.88 -17.55
C HIS A 168 4.97 -1.65 -17.98
N THR A 169 4.33 -0.95 -17.05
CA THR A 169 3.55 0.27 -17.35
C THR A 169 4.44 1.38 -17.94
N LEU A 170 5.63 1.57 -17.40
CA LEU A 170 6.63 2.51 -17.95
C LEU A 170 7.03 2.13 -19.37
N MET A 171 7.29 0.84 -19.63
CA MET A 171 7.66 0.35 -20.96
C MET A 171 6.49 0.47 -21.96
N ASP A 172 5.26 0.17 -21.54
CA ASP A 172 4.06 0.30 -22.36
C ASP A 172 3.79 1.79 -22.72
N TRP A 173 4.02 2.69 -21.77
CA TRP A 173 3.99 4.12 -22.04
C TRP A 173 5.05 4.55 -23.07
N MET A 174 6.30 4.03 -22.95
CA MET A 174 7.33 4.32 -23.97
C MET A 174 6.96 3.75 -25.34
N ALA A 175 6.34 2.56 -25.40
CA ALA A 175 5.81 2.00 -26.64
C ALA A 175 4.76 2.93 -27.29
N ALA A 176 3.87 3.50 -26.47
CA ALA A 176 2.89 4.50 -26.94
C ALA A 176 3.58 5.78 -27.48
N GLN A 177 4.70 6.22 -26.89
CA GLN A 177 5.49 7.34 -27.41
C GLN A 177 6.17 7.00 -28.75
N GLN A 178 6.58 5.74 -28.95
CA GLN A 178 7.09 5.25 -30.24
C GLN A 178 6.00 5.24 -31.31
N ASP A 179 4.80 4.77 -30.98
CA ASP A 179 3.66 4.73 -31.91
C ASP A 179 3.17 6.15 -32.27
N ALA A 180 3.39 7.11 -31.36
CA ALA A 180 3.16 8.55 -31.64
C ALA A 180 4.32 9.24 -32.42
N GLY A 181 5.36 8.50 -32.82
CA GLY A 181 6.52 9.04 -33.54
C GLY A 181 7.48 9.89 -32.68
N LYS A 182 7.33 9.91 -31.36
CA LYS A 182 8.17 10.70 -30.43
C LYS A 182 9.47 9.99 -30.05
N LEU A 183 9.54 8.67 -30.20
CA LEU A 183 10.71 7.82 -29.93
C LEU A 183 10.99 6.91 -31.13
N LYS A 184 12.26 6.62 -31.37
CA LYS A 184 12.67 5.65 -32.40
C LYS A 184 12.44 4.21 -31.97
N LYS A 185 12.54 3.27 -32.89
CA LYS A 185 12.51 1.80 -32.69
C LYS A 185 13.78 1.16 -33.27
N PRO A 186 14.49 0.28 -32.53
CA PRO A 186 14.37 0.14 -31.08
C PRO A 186 14.93 1.37 -30.35
N VAL A 187 14.41 1.64 -29.13
CA VAL A 187 15.00 2.59 -28.21
C VAL A 187 16.01 1.86 -27.32
N LYS A 188 17.22 2.44 -27.18
CA LYS A 188 18.29 1.90 -26.32
C LYS A 188 18.10 2.36 -24.89
N ILE A 189 18.12 1.42 -23.95
CA ILE A 189 17.80 1.63 -22.53
C ILE A 189 19.04 1.40 -21.68
N ALA A 190 19.42 2.40 -20.88
CA ALA A 190 20.22 2.19 -19.68
C ALA A 190 19.29 1.99 -18.50
N VAL A 191 19.34 0.82 -17.86
CA VAL A 191 18.60 0.54 -16.64
C VAL A 191 19.55 0.37 -15.46
N VAL A 192 19.26 1.05 -14.34
CA VAL A 192 19.99 0.89 -13.08
C VAL A 192 18.98 0.70 -11.95
N GLY A 193 19.37 -0.02 -10.89
CA GLY A 193 18.46 -0.24 -9.78
C GLY A 193 19.18 -0.63 -8.49
N GLU A 194 18.57 -0.24 -7.37
CA GLU A 194 19.06 -0.65 -6.07
C GLU A 194 19.16 -2.19 -5.96
N ASN A 195 20.21 -2.68 -5.30
CA ASN A 195 20.45 -4.13 -5.12
C ASN A 195 19.56 -4.72 -4.01
N THR A 196 18.26 -4.42 -4.06
CA THR A 196 17.22 -4.99 -3.18
C THR A 196 16.23 -5.80 -4.01
N SER A 197 15.30 -6.50 -3.39
CA SER A 197 14.21 -7.18 -4.11
C SER A 197 13.38 -6.21 -4.96
N HIS A 198 13.19 -4.96 -4.49
CA HIS A 198 12.47 -3.92 -5.24
C HIS A 198 13.20 -3.57 -6.56
N GLY A 199 14.47 -3.18 -6.50
CA GLY A 199 15.23 -2.82 -7.69
C GLY A 199 15.50 -4.01 -8.63
N LYS A 200 15.68 -5.21 -8.09
CA LYS A 200 15.79 -6.43 -8.88
C LYS A 200 14.52 -6.70 -9.69
N GLU A 201 13.35 -6.56 -9.08
CA GLU A 201 12.07 -6.76 -9.75
C GLU A 201 11.80 -5.68 -10.81
N PHE A 202 12.17 -4.42 -10.54
CA PHE A 202 12.10 -3.34 -11.54
C PHE A 202 12.95 -3.67 -12.77
N ARG A 203 14.23 -3.99 -12.58
CA ARG A 203 15.14 -4.32 -13.66
C ARG A 203 14.68 -5.56 -14.45
N LYS A 204 14.18 -6.58 -13.73
CA LYS A 204 13.58 -7.76 -14.35
C LYS A 204 12.39 -7.39 -15.24
N GLY A 205 11.49 -6.55 -14.77
CA GLY A 205 10.32 -6.11 -15.55
C GLY A 205 10.72 -5.37 -16.84
N VAL A 206 11.77 -4.52 -16.78
CA VAL A 206 12.33 -3.88 -17.98
C VAL A 206 12.90 -4.93 -18.94
N GLN A 207 13.66 -5.91 -18.42
CA GLN A 207 14.24 -6.99 -19.24
C GLN A 207 13.17 -7.86 -19.90
N ASP A 208 12.11 -8.21 -19.16
CA ASP A 208 11.05 -9.08 -19.68
C ASP A 208 10.27 -8.38 -20.82
N LYS A 209 9.95 -7.10 -20.69
CA LYS A 209 9.35 -6.31 -21.78
C LYS A 209 10.29 -6.17 -22.97
N THR A 210 11.58 -6.00 -22.73
CA THR A 210 12.59 -5.94 -23.81
C THR A 210 12.65 -7.26 -24.58
N LYS A 211 12.64 -8.39 -23.90
CA LYS A 211 12.61 -9.72 -24.54
C LYS A 211 11.32 -9.97 -25.30
N ALA A 212 10.19 -9.48 -24.79
CA ALA A 212 8.88 -9.63 -25.43
C ALA A 212 8.71 -8.75 -26.68
N ALA A 213 9.43 -7.62 -26.76
CA ALA A 213 9.35 -6.69 -27.91
C ALA A 213 10.73 -6.15 -28.32
N PRO A 214 11.60 -7.03 -28.86
CA PRO A 214 13.00 -6.67 -29.21
C PRO A 214 13.09 -5.68 -30.38
N ASP A 215 12.06 -5.58 -31.20
CA ASP A 215 11.92 -4.56 -32.25
C ASP A 215 11.65 -3.15 -31.68
N ARG A 216 11.14 -3.05 -30.45
CA ARG A 216 10.85 -1.80 -29.75
C ARG A 216 11.93 -1.37 -28.78
N PHE A 217 12.57 -2.31 -28.09
CA PHE A 217 13.43 -2.04 -26.93
C PHE A 217 14.73 -2.82 -26.99
N GLN A 218 15.82 -2.16 -26.57
CA GLN A 218 17.12 -2.78 -26.41
C GLN A 218 17.74 -2.29 -25.10
N VAL A 219 17.89 -3.15 -24.10
CA VAL A 219 18.69 -2.84 -22.92
C VAL A 219 20.16 -2.93 -23.30
N VAL A 220 20.89 -1.82 -23.19
CA VAL A 220 22.33 -1.72 -23.53
C VAL A 220 23.21 -1.76 -22.28
N ILE A 221 22.65 -1.50 -21.11
CA ILE A 221 23.30 -1.65 -19.81
C ILE A 221 22.25 -1.94 -18.74
N ASP A 222 22.56 -2.85 -17.82
CA ASP A 222 21.75 -3.25 -16.66
C ASP A 222 22.67 -3.35 -15.43
N GLU A 223 22.68 -2.29 -14.59
CA GLU A 223 23.62 -2.19 -13.47
C GLU A 223 22.87 -2.07 -12.12
N PRO A 224 23.15 -2.96 -11.17
CA PRO A 224 22.76 -2.78 -9.79
C PRO A 224 23.67 -1.78 -9.07
N PHE A 225 23.16 -1.16 -8.02
CA PHE A 225 23.97 -0.40 -7.07
C PHE A 225 23.54 -0.69 -5.63
N GLU A 226 24.47 -0.55 -4.68
CA GLU A 226 24.19 -0.70 -3.25
C GLU A 226 23.56 0.58 -2.70
N LEU A 227 22.64 0.43 -1.74
CA LEU A 227 21.98 1.57 -1.08
C LEU A 227 22.97 2.47 -0.34
N ASN A 228 22.60 3.73 -0.18
CA ASN A 228 23.38 4.78 0.47
C ASN A 228 24.68 5.13 -0.28
N LEU A 229 24.55 5.31 -1.60
CA LEU A 229 25.63 5.76 -2.47
C LEU A 229 26.29 7.02 -1.93
N LYS A 230 27.63 6.99 -1.83
CA LYS A 230 28.44 8.18 -1.48
C LYS A 230 28.67 9.05 -2.70
N ASP A 231 28.84 8.43 -3.86
CA ASP A 231 28.92 9.07 -5.16
C ASP A 231 28.35 8.15 -6.24
N ALA A 232 28.11 8.68 -7.43
CA ALA A 232 27.56 7.93 -8.55
C ALA A 232 28.48 7.88 -9.78
N ASP A 233 29.76 8.24 -9.63
CA ASP A 233 30.70 8.44 -10.74
C ASP A 233 30.85 7.17 -11.59
N GLN A 234 31.22 6.05 -10.94
CA GLN A 234 31.44 4.79 -11.66
C GLN A 234 30.18 4.30 -12.37
N LEU A 235 29.01 4.40 -11.70
CA LEU A 235 27.73 4.02 -12.26
C LEU A 235 27.41 4.85 -13.50
N LEU A 236 27.55 6.17 -13.40
CA LEU A 236 27.19 7.09 -14.48
C LEU A 236 28.23 7.09 -15.62
N GLN A 237 29.49 6.77 -15.37
CA GLN A 237 30.48 6.53 -16.44
C GLN A 237 30.08 5.32 -17.30
N LYS A 238 29.60 4.24 -16.69
CA LYS A 238 29.06 3.09 -17.42
C LYS A 238 27.84 3.46 -18.26
N VAL A 239 26.89 4.23 -17.67
CA VAL A 239 25.70 4.72 -18.38
C VAL A 239 26.11 5.59 -19.57
N LYS A 240 27.06 6.51 -19.39
CA LYS A 240 27.61 7.35 -20.46
C LYS A 240 28.21 6.54 -21.61
N GLY A 241 29.02 5.54 -21.26
CA GLY A 241 29.67 4.66 -22.24
C GLY A 241 28.70 3.78 -23.04
N ALA A 242 27.51 3.50 -22.49
CA ALA A 242 26.50 2.64 -23.11
C ALA A 242 25.76 3.31 -24.29
N ASN A 243 25.87 4.63 -24.49
CA ASN A 243 25.16 5.37 -25.54
C ASN A 243 23.65 5.06 -25.59
N ALA A 244 23.00 5.07 -24.44
CA ALA A 244 21.58 4.82 -24.31
C ALA A 244 20.76 6.05 -24.79
N ASP A 245 19.53 5.79 -25.24
CA ASP A 245 18.58 6.85 -25.61
C ASP A 245 17.76 7.29 -24.39
N VAL A 246 17.49 6.36 -23.46
CA VAL A 246 16.71 6.61 -22.23
C VAL A 246 17.45 6.07 -21.02
N PHE A 247 17.25 6.73 -19.88
CA PHE A 247 17.80 6.35 -18.58
C PHE A 247 16.67 6.01 -17.60
N LEU A 248 16.57 4.75 -17.22
CA LEU A 248 15.58 4.24 -16.28
C LEU A 248 16.28 3.80 -15.01
N ALA A 249 15.98 4.46 -13.91
CA ALA A 249 16.54 4.13 -12.60
C ALA A 249 15.43 3.72 -11.64
N ASP A 250 15.74 2.82 -10.70
CA ASP A 250 14.95 2.58 -9.50
C ASP A 250 15.84 2.82 -8.30
N ALA A 251 15.56 3.89 -7.55
CA ALA A 251 16.41 4.38 -6.47
C ALA A 251 15.58 5.04 -5.38
N ARG A 252 15.96 4.85 -4.12
CA ARG A 252 15.41 5.63 -2.99
C ARG A 252 15.81 7.09 -3.10
N ILE A 253 15.07 7.98 -2.44
CA ILE A 253 15.26 9.44 -2.59
C ILE A 253 16.71 9.89 -2.36
N ALA A 254 17.40 9.37 -1.34
CA ALA A 254 18.80 9.74 -1.07
C ALA A 254 19.71 9.36 -2.24
N ASP A 255 19.62 8.12 -2.71
CA ASP A 255 20.41 7.62 -3.85
C ASP A 255 20.00 8.30 -5.16
N TYR A 256 18.68 8.48 -5.38
CA TYR A 256 18.16 9.22 -6.52
C TYR A 256 18.76 10.63 -6.60
N THR A 257 18.73 11.38 -5.50
CA THR A 257 19.27 12.76 -5.50
C THR A 257 20.78 12.77 -5.72
N THR A 258 21.53 11.80 -5.19
CA THR A 258 22.96 11.64 -5.44
C THR A 258 23.24 11.33 -6.91
N ILE A 259 22.55 10.33 -7.49
CA ILE A 259 22.67 9.95 -8.89
C ILE A 259 22.30 11.11 -9.81
N HIS A 260 21.18 11.79 -9.56
CA HIS A 260 20.68 12.81 -10.50
C HIS A 260 21.49 14.12 -10.46
N ARG A 261 21.98 14.54 -9.29
CA ARG A 261 22.93 15.66 -9.23
C ARG A 261 24.16 15.38 -10.05
N ARG A 262 24.76 14.21 -9.87
CA ARG A 262 25.94 13.82 -10.63
C ARG A 262 25.67 13.64 -12.10
N TYR A 263 24.50 13.07 -12.46
CA TYR A 263 24.01 13.00 -13.84
C TYR A 263 24.01 14.36 -14.51
N THR A 264 23.50 15.38 -13.84
CA THR A 264 23.45 16.76 -14.34
C THR A 264 24.84 17.39 -14.44
N GLU A 265 25.70 17.22 -13.44
CA GLU A 265 27.08 17.71 -13.43
C GLU A 265 27.93 17.11 -14.56
N MET A 266 27.71 15.86 -14.90
CA MET A 266 28.37 15.17 -16.01
C MET A 266 27.82 15.57 -17.39
N GLY A 267 26.82 16.43 -17.46
CA GLY A 267 26.16 16.85 -18.70
C GLY A 267 25.48 15.72 -19.45
N LEU A 268 25.00 14.69 -18.73
CA LEU A 268 24.29 13.56 -19.36
C LEU A 268 22.91 14.05 -19.84
N SER A 269 22.47 13.54 -20.99
CA SER A 269 21.19 13.88 -21.57
C SER A 269 20.60 12.65 -22.27
N HIS A 270 19.36 12.33 -21.91
CA HIS A 270 18.58 11.23 -22.51
C HIS A 270 17.20 11.74 -22.91
N LEU A 271 16.54 11.05 -23.82
CA LEU A 271 15.21 11.42 -24.30
C LEU A 271 14.13 11.28 -23.23
N ILE A 272 14.34 10.35 -22.28
CA ILE A 272 13.52 10.10 -21.10
C ILE A 272 14.46 9.82 -19.95
N VAL A 273 14.15 10.37 -18.77
CA VAL A 273 14.77 10.04 -17.50
C VAL A 273 13.67 9.65 -16.51
N SER A 274 13.80 8.49 -15.87
CA SER A 274 12.85 7.98 -14.85
C SER A 274 13.57 7.49 -13.62
N TYR A 275 12.94 7.68 -12.44
CA TYR A 275 13.41 7.12 -11.17
C TYR A 275 12.32 6.28 -10.50
N GLY A 276 11.75 5.32 -11.26
CA GLY A 276 10.72 4.42 -10.77
C GLY A 276 9.55 5.19 -10.14
N PRO A 277 9.10 4.82 -8.92
CA PRO A 277 8.01 5.54 -8.26
C PRO A 277 8.45 6.86 -7.60
N ARG A 278 9.75 7.12 -7.46
CA ARG A 278 10.31 8.25 -6.70
C ARG A 278 10.48 9.52 -7.50
N GLY A 279 10.52 9.43 -8.83
CA GLY A 279 10.89 10.52 -9.73
C GLY A 279 10.13 11.83 -9.53
N THR A 280 8.88 11.74 -9.08
CA THR A 280 7.98 12.89 -8.86
C THR A 280 7.65 13.17 -7.39
N GLU A 281 8.27 12.48 -6.43
CA GLU A 281 8.06 12.76 -5.01
C GLU A 281 8.54 14.17 -4.64
N LYS A 282 7.76 14.86 -3.78
CA LYS A 282 8.05 16.23 -3.37
C LYS A 282 9.46 16.39 -2.81
N ALA A 283 9.91 15.45 -1.99
CA ALA A 283 11.24 15.50 -1.37
C ALA A 283 12.37 15.51 -2.42
N ALA A 284 12.23 14.75 -3.51
CA ALA A 284 13.20 14.78 -4.60
C ALA A 284 13.14 16.10 -5.40
N ARG A 285 11.93 16.59 -5.69
CA ARG A 285 11.73 17.86 -6.40
C ARG A 285 12.30 19.04 -5.62
N ASP A 286 12.07 19.08 -4.31
CA ASP A 286 12.61 20.10 -3.42
C ASP A 286 14.16 20.05 -3.36
N ALA A 287 14.74 18.85 -3.32
CA ALA A 287 16.20 18.67 -3.24
C ALA A 287 16.94 18.96 -4.55
N LEU A 288 16.29 18.78 -5.69
CA LEU A 288 16.89 18.92 -7.02
C LEU A 288 16.48 20.21 -7.73
N GLY A 289 15.39 20.87 -7.30
CA GLY A 289 14.88 22.07 -7.94
C GLY A 289 14.63 21.86 -9.43
N ALA A 290 15.04 22.79 -10.27
CA ALA A 290 14.87 22.70 -11.73
C ALA A 290 15.61 21.51 -12.38
N ALA A 291 16.57 20.87 -11.69
CA ALA A 291 17.18 19.66 -12.21
C ALA A 291 16.17 18.49 -12.32
N ALA A 292 15.14 18.48 -11.46
CA ALA A 292 14.08 17.48 -11.50
C ALA A 292 13.07 17.66 -12.66
N ASP A 293 13.06 18.80 -13.36
CA ASP A 293 12.11 19.06 -14.44
C ASP A 293 12.20 17.98 -15.53
N TYR A 294 11.04 17.57 -16.01
CA TYR A 294 10.79 16.56 -17.04
C TYR A 294 11.09 15.10 -16.65
N ILE A 295 11.58 14.84 -15.43
CA ILE A 295 11.70 13.47 -14.94
C ILE A 295 10.31 12.84 -14.86
N VAL A 296 10.18 11.59 -15.34
CA VAL A 296 8.95 10.82 -15.27
C VAL A 296 8.98 9.82 -14.11
N SER A 297 7.80 9.51 -13.62
CA SER A 297 7.58 8.54 -12.55
C SER A 297 6.35 7.70 -12.85
N CYS A 298 6.39 6.44 -12.43
CA CYS A 298 5.23 5.55 -12.43
C CYS A 298 4.81 5.32 -10.98
N ASN A 299 3.58 5.65 -10.62
CA ASN A 299 3.17 5.72 -9.21
C ASN A 299 1.81 5.06 -8.95
N TRP A 300 1.54 4.68 -7.71
CA TRP A 300 0.30 4.03 -7.28
C TRP A 300 -0.85 5.00 -7.05
N TRP A 301 -0.57 6.29 -6.86
CA TRP A 301 -1.58 7.31 -6.61
C TRP A 301 -1.03 8.72 -6.84
N SER A 302 -1.93 9.64 -7.17
CA SER A 302 -1.69 11.08 -7.22
C SER A 302 -2.93 11.84 -6.76
N ALA A 303 -2.75 12.99 -6.13
CA ALA A 303 -3.84 13.92 -5.80
C ALA A 303 -4.55 14.47 -7.04
N ASP A 304 -3.88 14.45 -8.19
CA ASP A 304 -4.41 14.97 -9.46
C ASP A 304 -5.24 13.94 -10.24
N ILE A 305 -5.41 12.71 -9.73
CA ILE A 305 -6.33 11.74 -10.33
C ILE A 305 -7.74 12.34 -10.34
N PRO A 306 -8.40 12.40 -11.52
CA PRO A 306 -9.67 13.13 -11.68
C PRO A 306 -10.88 12.35 -11.12
N THR A 307 -10.76 11.84 -9.90
CA THR A 307 -11.86 11.19 -9.16
C THR A 307 -12.27 12.03 -7.96
N GLN A 308 -13.54 11.90 -7.54
CA GLN A 308 -14.04 12.60 -6.37
C GLN A 308 -13.30 12.15 -5.10
N GLU A 309 -13.00 10.86 -5.00
CA GLU A 309 -12.33 10.26 -3.85
C GLU A 309 -10.91 10.79 -3.67
N ALA A 310 -10.12 10.88 -4.76
CA ALA A 310 -8.76 11.39 -4.70
C ALA A 310 -8.72 12.86 -4.29
N LYS A 311 -9.61 13.69 -4.87
CA LYS A 311 -9.73 15.11 -4.52
C LYS A 311 -10.17 15.31 -3.07
N ALA A 312 -11.23 14.61 -2.65
CA ALA A 312 -11.75 14.71 -1.27
C ALA A 312 -10.69 14.28 -0.24
N PHE A 313 -9.90 13.24 -0.53
CA PHE A 313 -8.81 12.83 0.34
C PHE A 313 -7.70 13.88 0.38
N ALA A 314 -7.26 14.40 -0.77
CA ALA A 314 -6.22 15.42 -0.84
C ALA A 314 -6.59 16.68 -0.04
N GLU A 315 -7.83 17.17 -0.19
CA GLU A 315 -8.35 18.32 0.57
C GLU A 315 -8.42 18.04 2.08
N LYS A 316 -8.92 16.87 2.45
CA LYS A 316 -9.01 16.42 3.85
C LYS A 316 -7.63 16.33 4.49
N TYR A 317 -6.68 15.72 3.80
CA TYR A 317 -5.31 15.57 4.27
C TYR A 317 -4.62 16.93 4.43
N GLN A 318 -4.73 17.81 3.42
CA GLN A 318 -4.22 19.18 3.47
C GLN A 318 -4.80 19.97 4.66
N LYS A 319 -6.10 19.82 4.93
CA LYS A 319 -6.76 20.46 6.08
C LYS A 319 -6.23 19.93 7.42
N ALA A 320 -5.96 18.63 7.50
CA ALA A 320 -5.53 17.99 8.74
C ALA A 320 -4.06 18.28 9.10
N TYR A 321 -3.18 18.35 8.09
CA TYR A 321 -1.72 18.38 8.32
C TYR A 321 -1.03 19.59 7.71
N ASN A 322 -1.73 20.48 7.00
CA ASN A 322 -1.18 21.66 6.31
C ASN A 322 -0.02 21.32 5.33
N GLU A 323 -0.09 20.15 4.70
CA GLU A 323 0.85 19.67 3.69
C GLU A 323 0.13 18.87 2.60
N PRO A 324 0.67 18.81 1.36
CA PRO A 324 0.05 18.04 0.29
C PRO A 324 0.14 16.53 0.56
N ALA A 325 -0.91 15.79 0.17
CA ALA A 325 -0.89 14.35 0.22
C ALA A 325 -0.01 13.78 -0.90
N GLU A 326 0.73 12.73 -0.57
CA GLU A 326 1.43 11.87 -1.52
C GLU A 326 0.89 10.44 -1.41
N TRP A 327 1.31 9.55 -2.31
CA TRP A 327 0.81 8.18 -2.37
C TRP A 327 0.95 7.39 -1.05
N PHE A 328 1.98 7.66 -0.26
CA PHE A 328 2.18 7.05 1.06
C PHE A 328 0.99 7.26 1.99
N HIS A 329 0.54 8.52 2.08
CA HIS A 329 -0.58 8.92 2.93
C HIS A 329 -1.89 8.28 2.44
N ALA A 330 -2.11 8.32 1.11
CA ALA A 330 -3.31 7.76 0.49
C ALA A 330 -3.40 6.25 0.68
N LEU A 331 -2.30 5.54 0.46
CA LEU A 331 -2.28 4.07 0.59
C LEU A 331 -2.35 3.62 2.06
N ALA A 332 -1.71 4.34 2.99
CA ALA A 332 -1.86 4.08 4.42
C ALA A 332 -3.31 4.30 4.87
N TYR A 333 -3.90 5.44 4.52
CA TYR A 333 -5.30 5.74 4.81
C TYR A 333 -6.24 4.65 4.28
N GLU A 334 -6.07 4.25 3.02
CA GLU A 334 -6.91 3.24 2.39
C GLU A 334 -6.70 1.85 2.98
N THR A 335 -5.48 1.50 3.37
CA THR A 335 -5.16 0.23 4.05
C THR A 335 -5.96 0.07 5.35
N ALA A 336 -6.05 1.12 6.16
CA ALA A 336 -6.87 1.10 7.39
C ALA A 336 -8.37 0.98 7.07
N ARG A 337 -8.86 1.66 6.04
CA ARG A 337 -10.26 1.55 5.58
C ARG A 337 -10.61 0.15 5.09
N VAL A 338 -9.71 -0.47 4.33
CA VAL A 338 -9.87 -1.85 3.85
C VAL A 338 -9.96 -2.82 5.02
N MET A 339 -9.09 -2.70 6.01
CA MET A 339 -9.16 -3.54 7.21
C MET A 339 -10.47 -3.32 7.98
N ALA A 340 -10.87 -2.08 8.20
CA ALA A 340 -12.14 -1.76 8.87
C ALA A 340 -13.34 -2.34 8.10
N LYS A 341 -13.33 -2.23 6.76
CA LYS A 341 -14.38 -2.79 5.91
C LYS A 341 -14.42 -4.32 5.93
N ALA A 342 -13.27 -4.96 6.01
CA ALA A 342 -13.19 -6.41 6.13
C ALA A 342 -13.78 -6.89 7.48
N ILE A 343 -13.50 -6.21 8.58
CA ILE A 343 -14.09 -6.50 9.90
C ILE A 343 -15.61 -6.29 9.85
N GLU A 344 -16.08 -5.18 9.28
CA GLU A 344 -17.51 -4.91 9.10
C GLU A 344 -18.21 -6.00 8.27
N THR A 345 -17.57 -6.43 7.17
CA THR A 345 -18.09 -7.46 6.27
C THR A 345 -18.11 -8.83 6.94
N ALA A 346 -17.05 -9.19 7.68
CA ALA A 346 -17.00 -10.40 8.49
C ALA A 346 -18.08 -10.39 9.59
N GLY A 347 -18.43 -9.22 10.09
CA GLY A 347 -19.40 -9.03 11.17
C GLY A 347 -18.95 -9.55 12.53
N THR A 348 -17.65 -9.86 12.67
CA THR A 348 -17.02 -10.47 13.85
C THR A 348 -15.56 -10.05 13.94
N LEU A 349 -14.92 -10.30 15.09
CA LEU A 349 -13.48 -10.14 15.27
C LEU A 349 -12.71 -11.48 15.15
N ASP A 350 -13.39 -12.56 14.74
CA ASP A 350 -12.74 -13.83 14.44
C ASP A 350 -11.74 -13.65 13.30
N LYS A 351 -10.48 -13.97 13.56
CA LYS A 351 -9.35 -13.73 12.66
C LYS A 351 -9.48 -14.46 11.32
N VAL A 352 -10.03 -15.67 11.33
CA VAL A 352 -10.24 -16.46 10.10
C VAL A 352 -11.33 -15.82 9.24
N LYS A 353 -12.45 -15.42 9.85
CA LYS A 353 -13.55 -14.78 9.12
C LYS A 353 -13.14 -13.41 8.58
N VAL A 354 -12.35 -12.64 9.32
CA VAL A 354 -11.81 -11.35 8.83
C VAL A 354 -10.85 -11.59 7.64
N ARG A 355 -9.96 -12.60 7.73
CA ARG A 355 -9.10 -13.01 6.62
C ARG A 355 -9.93 -13.41 5.39
N ASP A 356 -11.00 -14.18 5.57
CA ASP A 356 -11.88 -14.62 4.47
C ASP A 356 -12.64 -13.44 3.86
N ALA A 357 -13.00 -12.44 4.66
CA ALA A 357 -13.57 -11.20 4.18
C ALA A 357 -12.56 -10.37 3.36
N LEU A 358 -11.29 -10.31 3.80
CA LEU A 358 -10.20 -9.69 3.02
C LEU A 358 -10.02 -10.38 1.67
N ALA A 359 -9.96 -11.71 1.65
CA ALA A 359 -9.79 -12.48 0.41
C ALA A 359 -10.96 -12.28 -0.59
N LYS A 360 -12.12 -11.85 -0.11
CA LYS A 360 -13.31 -11.56 -0.93
C LYS A 360 -13.58 -10.07 -1.09
N THR A 361 -12.60 -9.21 -0.76
CA THR A 361 -12.77 -7.76 -0.86
C THR A 361 -13.14 -7.34 -2.28
N ASP A 362 -14.21 -6.57 -2.39
CA ASP A 362 -14.64 -5.82 -3.57
C ASP A 362 -15.12 -4.44 -3.10
N MET A 363 -14.16 -3.57 -2.76
CA MET A 363 -14.46 -2.24 -2.23
C MET A 363 -14.39 -1.22 -3.36
N LYS A 364 -15.53 -0.60 -3.67
CA LYS A 364 -15.65 0.50 -4.64
C LYS A 364 -15.48 1.85 -3.95
N ASN A 365 -15.39 2.92 -4.73
CA ASN A 365 -15.16 4.29 -4.25
C ASN A 365 -13.89 4.39 -3.40
N SER A 366 -12.85 3.78 -3.90
CA SER A 366 -11.52 3.72 -3.29
C SER A 366 -10.59 4.78 -3.87
N LEU A 367 -9.56 5.15 -3.11
CA LEU A 367 -8.51 6.07 -3.55
C LEU A 367 -7.58 5.48 -4.61
N VAL A 368 -7.47 4.16 -4.69
CA VAL A 368 -6.54 3.50 -5.63
C VAL A 368 -6.94 3.78 -7.09
N VAL A 369 -5.97 3.73 -7.97
CA VAL A 369 -6.22 3.89 -9.41
C VAL A 369 -7.28 2.89 -9.87
N GLY A 370 -8.28 3.37 -10.62
CA GLY A 370 -9.46 2.58 -11.00
C GLY A 370 -10.58 2.52 -9.96
N GLY A 371 -10.41 3.14 -8.79
CA GLY A 371 -11.48 3.34 -7.79
C GLY A 371 -12.00 2.07 -7.11
N ARG A 372 -11.29 0.95 -7.21
CA ARG A 372 -11.73 -0.35 -6.69
C ARG A 372 -10.58 -1.13 -6.05
N VAL A 373 -10.79 -1.64 -4.83
CA VAL A 373 -9.87 -2.58 -4.17
C VAL A 373 -10.42 -3.98 -4.28
N TRP A 374 -9.60 -4.88 -4.80
CA TRP A 374 -9.78 -6.32 -4.75
C TRP A 374 -8.41 -6.98 -4.66
N PHE A 375 -8.34 -8.22 -4.24
CA PHE A 375 -7.09 -8.95 -4.16
C PHE A 375 -7.10 -10.16 -5.09
N GLU A 376 -5.97 -10.39 -5.76
CA GLU A 376 -5.72 -11.61 -6.50
C GLU A 376 -5.63 -12.82 -5.53
N ALA A 377 -5.63 -14.03 -6.06
CA ALA A 377 -5.56 -15.25 -5.25
C ALA A 377 -4.34 -15.33 -4.33
N ASN A 378 -3.26 -14.64 -4.67
CA ASN A 378 -2.05 -14.54 -3.86
C ASN A 378 -2.11 -13.44 -2.77
N GLY A 379 -3.22 -12.69 -2.68
CA GLY A 379 -3.41 -11.60 -1.74
C GLY A 379 -2.89 -10.23 -2.19
N GLN A 380 -2.28 -10.10 -3.37
CA GLN A 380 -1.82 -8.81 -3.88
C GLN A 380 -2.90 -8.15 -4.75
N ILE A 381 -3.04 -6.82 -4.64
CA ILE A 381 -3.84 -6.04 -5.57
C ILE A 381 -3.15 -5.98 -6.94
N ASN A 382 -3.94 -5.88 -8.01
CA ASN A 382 -3.40 -5.74 -9.37
C ASN A 382 -3.96 -4.50 -10.10
N ASN A 383 -4.04 -3.38 -9.39
CA ASN A 383 -4.51 -2.10 -9.94
C ASN A 383 -3.51 -1.53 -10.93
N ASP A 384 -4.00 -0.62 -11.78
CA ASP A 384 -3.16 0.12 -12.70
C ASP A 384 -2.34 1.18 -11.97
N TYR A 385 -1.30 1.64 -12.65
CA TYR A 385 -0.45 2.74 -12.22
C TYR A 385 -0.84 4.02 -12.96
N VAL A 386 -0.42 5.16 -12.39
CA VAL A 386 -0.39 6.44 -13.10
C VAL A 386 1.04 6.84 -13.41
N MET A 387 1.26 7.37 -14.62
CA MET A 387 2.52 8.01 -14.96
C MET A 387 2.40 9.51 -14.74
N MET A 388 3.42 10.07 -14.14
CA MET A 388 3.53 11.51 -13.87
C MET A 388 4.83 12.06 -14.44
N GLN A 389 4.83 13.34 -14.75
CA GLN A 389 6.03 14.07 -15.14
C GLN A 389 6.16 15.35 -14.35
N ASN A 390 7.35 15.61 -13.85
CA ASN A 390 7.70 16.92 -13.31
C ASN A 390 7.68 17.96 -14.42
N LEU A 391 7.05 19.08 -14.17
CA LEU A 391 6.96 20.21 -15.12
C LEU A 391 7.61 21.44 -14.50
N PRO A 392 8.12 22.39 -15.32
CA PRO A 392 8.72 23.61 -14.82
C PRO A 392 7.84 24.37 -13.83
N GLY A 393 8.49 25.03 -12.85
CA GLY A 393 7.79 25.74 -11.78
C GLY A 393 7.20 24.84 -10.71
N GLY A 394 7.71 23.60 -10.54
CA GLY A 394 7.31 22.66 -9.50
C GLY A 394 5.96 22.01 -9.71
N LYS A 395 5.40 22.13 -10.92
CA LYS A 395 4.13 21.51 -11.29
C LYS A 395 4.31 20.02 -11.55
N LEU A 396 3.21 19.26 -11.39
CA LEU A 396 3.11 17.86 -11.80
C LEU A 396 2.06 17.71 -12.90
N GLY A 397 2.30 16.81 -13.84
CA GLY A 397 1.32 16.42 -14.84
C GLY A 397 1.09 14.92 -14.82
N LEU A 398 -0.19 14.48 -14.81
CA LEU A 398 -0.54 13.10 -15.13
C LEU A 398 -0.47 12.92 -16.63
N ILE A 399 0.34 11.96 -17.09
CA ILE A 399 0.63 11.76 -18.51
C ILE A 399 0.15 10.41 -19.06
N TYR A 400 -0.23 9.47 -18.18
CA TYR A 400 -0.71 8.13 -18.57
C TYR A 400 -1.40 7.41 -17.38
N PRO A 401 -2.40 6.53 -17.63
CA PRO A 401 -3.05 6.25 -18.89
C PRO A 401 -3.89 7.45 -19.41
N LYS A 402 -4.26 7.42 -20.67
CA LYS A 402 -5.04 8.51 -21.30
C LYS A 402 -6.35 8.84 -20.59
N THR A 403 -6.94 7.85 -19.92
CA THR A 403 -8.20 7.98 -19.18
C THR A 403 -8.11 8.89 -17.94
N VAL A 404 -6.91 9.11 -17.40
CA VAL A 404 -6.67 9.95 -16.23
C VAL A 404 -5.65 11.06 -16.50
N ALA A 405 -5.03 11.07 -17.70
CA ALA A 405 -4.04 12.08 -18.06
C ALA A 405 -4.64 13.49 -18.01
N THR A 406 -3.90 14.42 -17.39
CA THR A 406 -4.26 15.85 -17.30
C THR A 406 -3.43 16.71 -18.23
N THR A 407 -2.35 16.16 -18.79
CA THR A 407 -1.47 16.82 -19.74
C THR A 407 -0.80 15.82 -20.68
N GLU A 408 -0.23 16.32 -21.79
CA GLU A 408 0.65 15.52 -22.63
C GLU A 408 2.06 15.47 -22.06
N ALA A 409 2.72 14.32 -22.24
CA ALA A 409 4.12 14.17 -21.88
C ALA A 409 5.04 14.99 -22.80
N VAL A 410 6.00 15.66 -22.20
CA VAL A 410 7.12 16.29 -22.91
C VAL A 410 8.16 15.22 -23.21
N VAL A 411 8.15 14.71 -24.45
CA VAL A 411 9.07 13.67 -24.96
C VAL A 411 9.43 14.03 -26.40
N PRO A 412 10.73 14.10 -26.75
CA PRO A 412 11.89 14.00 -25.86
C PRO A 412 11.94 15.15 -24.85
N ILE A 413 12.64 14.92 -23.69
CA ILE A 413 12.85 16.01 -22.74
C ILE A 413 13.81 17.05 -23.32
N PRO A 414 13.63 18.35 -23.04
CA PRO A 414 14.51 19.40 -23.53
C PRO A 414 15.96 19.17 -23.07
N LYS A 415 16.92 19.38 -23.95
CA LYS A 415 18.34 19.42 -23.56
C LYS A 415 18.56 20.64 -22.67
N LYS A 416 19.15 20.41 -21.50
CA LYS A 416 19.55 21.48 -20.56
C LYS A 416 20.96 21.95 -20.88
#